data_b11d3abb61355e9dbb09bcc70bd225bb
#
_entry.id   b11d3abb61355e9dbb09bcc70bd225bb
#
_cell.length_a   1.000
_cell.length_b   1.000
_cell.length_c   1.000
_cell.angle_alpha   90.00
_cell.angle_beta   90.00
_cell.angle_gamma   90.00
#
_symmetry.space_group_name_H-M   'P 1'
#
loop_
_entity.id
_entity.type
_entity.pdbx_description
1 polymer ?
#
loop_
_entity_poly.entity_id
_entity_poly.type
_entity_poly.pdbx_seq_one_letter_code
_entity_poly.pdbx_strand_id
1 'polypeptide(L)'
;MEDRIREFDGVTYKDLFLSSIDVVYIRRLDIVQKPGSHASLYLEAVLDGEQEENELQNISKTMTLMYRTEGETRPLFYGVIDKIFIRKDGEDVSLYLEAWDATYLMDTERRIRIFQNPQMTPEELMAEVMCTYPVADYKLNVPKMPIGQLIIQYEETDWEFLNRFFARYKEPLY
;
A
#
# COMPACT_ATOMS: atom_id res chain seq x y z
N MET A 1 1.62 -9.17 23.54
CA MET A 1 1.27 -8.79 22.15
C MET A 1 0.64 -7.40 22.30
N GLU A 2 1.50 -6.37 22.31
CA GLU A 2 1.04 -4.99 22.45
C GLU A 2 0.64 -4.52 21.06
N ASP A 3 -0.66 -4.27 20.89
CA ASP A 3 -1.18 -3.50 19.77
C ASP A 3 -0.47 -2.15 19.79
N ARG A 4 0.44 -1.94 18.86
CA ARG A 4 0.97 -0.60 18.60
C ARG A 4 -0.13 0.21 17.92
N ILE A 5 -1.05 0.71 18.71
CA ILE A 5 -1.87 1.86 18.33
C ILE A 5 -0.85 2.99 18.09
N ARG A 6 -0.61 3.33 16.82
CA ARG A 6 0.08 4.59 16.51
C ARG A 6 -0.91 5.69 16.88
N GLU A 7 -0.73 6.27 18.06
CA GLU A 7 -1.40 7.53 18.39
C GLU A 7 -0.92 8.58 17.40
N PHE A 8 -1.82 8.97 16.51
CA PHE A 8 -1.67 10.17 15.69
C PHE A 8 -2.10 11.37 16.55
N ASP A 9 -1.23 11.75 17.50
CA ASP A 9 -1.48 12.90 18.35
C ASP A 9 -1.62 14.14 17.47
N GLY A 10 -2.83 14.69 17.42
CA GLY A 10 -3.13 15.97 16.81
C GLY A 10 -3.47 15.98 15.32
N VAL A 11 -3.49 14.84 14.60
CA VAL A 11 -3.92 14.80 13.20
C VAL A 11 -5.44 14.72 13.10
N THR A 12 -6.04 15.66 12.41
CA THR A 12 -7.48 15.69 12.13
C THR A 12 -7.74 15.43 10.63
N TYR A 13 -8.99 15.16 10.25
CA TYR A 13 -9.35 15.02 8.83
C TYR A 13 -9.00 16.25 7.96
N LYS A 14 -8.82 17.42 8.58
CA LYS A 14 -8.40 18.66 7.90
C LYS A 14 -6.95 18.65 7.48
N ASP A 15 -6.14 17.81 8.11
CA ASP A 15 -4.72 17.67 7.84
C ASP A 15 -4.43 16.61 6.77
N LEU A 16 -5.47 15.88 6.34
CA LEU A 16 -5.40 14.85 5.32
C LEU A 16 -5.73 15.42 3.94
N PHE A 17 -4.98 15.00 2.94
CA PHE A 17 -5.24 15.36 1.54
C PHE A 17 -4.72 14.28 0.59
N LEU A 18 -5.33 14.22 -0.61
CA LEU A 18 -4.86 13.36 -1.68
C LEU A 18 -3.86 14.13 -2.55
N SER A 19 -2.80 13.45 -3.01
CA SER A 19 -1.78 14.09 -3.86
C SER A 19 -2.25 14.41 -5.28
N SER A 20 -3.32 13.76 -5.73
CA SER A 20 -3.78 13.81 -7.14
C SER A 20 -5.22 14.27 -7.32
N ILE A 21 -5.94 14.54 -6.24
CA ILE A 21 -7.35 14.95 -6.27
C ILE A 21 -7.55 16.00 -5.18
N ASP A 22 -8.03 17.17 -5.56
CA ASP A 22 -8.38 18.21 -4.61
C ASP A 22 -9.73 17.90 -3.97
N VAL A 23 -9.72 17.71 -2.64
CA VAL A 23 -10.92 17.45 -1.85
C VAL A 23 -11.17 18.60 -0.89
N VAL A 24 -12.42 19.01 -0.75
CA VAL A 24 -12.81 20.06 0.20
C VAL A 24 -12.68 19.54 1.62
N TYR A 25 -13.19 18.32 1.87
CA TYR A 25 -13.00 17.61 3.13
C TYR A 25 -13.28 16.11 2.99
N ILE A 26 -12.70 15.32 3.88
CA ILE A 26 -12.92 13.88 3.97
C ILE A 26 -14.06 13.61 4.95
N ARG A 27 -15.10 12.90 4.51
CA ARG A 27 -16.22 12.46 5.35
C ARG A 27 -15.91 11.17 6.11
N ARG A 28 -15.25 10.24 5.41
CA ARG A 28 -14.91 8.93 5.96
C ARG A 28 -13.59 8.43 5.39
N LEU A 29 -12.78 7.85 6.25
CA LEU A 29 -11.55 7.19 5.89
C LEU A 29 -11.42 5.91 6.73
N ASP A 30 -11.32 4.78 6.06
CA ASP A 30 -11.00 3.50 6.67
C ASP A 30 -9.73 2.96 6.03
N ILE A 31 -8.70 2.69 6.83
CA ILE A 31 -7.49 1.97 6.40
C ILE A 31 -7.42 0.69 7.20
N VAL A 32 -7.41 -0.45 6.52
CA VAL A 32 -7.35 -1.77 7.13
C VAL A 32 -6.07 -2.46 6.71
N GLN A 33 -5.23 -2.81 7.69
CA GLN A 33 -4.00 -3.56 7.49
C GLN A 33 -4.02 -4.82 8.35
N LYS A 34 -3.76 -5.97 7.74
CA LYS A 34 -3.69 -7.27 8.42
C LYS A 34 -2.43 -8.00 8.00
N PRO A 35 -1.82 -8.79 8.91
CA PRO A 35 -0.67 -9.61 8.59
C PRO A 35 -0.94 -10.56 7.41
N GLY A 36 -0.04 -10.59 6.44
CA GLY A 36 -0.13 -11.45 5.26
C GLY A 36 -1.20 -11.05 4.25
N SER A 37 -1.80 -9.86 4.38
CA SER A 37 -2.79 -9.32 3.45
C SER A 37 -2.38 -7.92 2.99
N HIS A 38 -2.77 -7.55 1.78
CA HIS A 38 -2.64 -6.19 1.30
C HIS A 38 -3.45 -5.24 2.17
N ALA A 39 -2.91 -4.04 2.44
CA ALA A 39 -3.70 -3.02 3.12
C ALA A 39 -4.72 -2.44 2.14
N SER A 40 -5.92 -2.17 2.64
CA SER A 40 -6.99 -1.54 1.87
C SER A 40 -7.34 -0.17 2.45
N LEU A 41 -7.72 0.73 1.55
CA LEU A 41 -8.21 2.05 1.88
C LEU A 41 -9.60 2.24 1.28
N TYR A 42 -10.53 2.73 2.10
CA TYR A 42 -11.80 3.27 1.67
C TYR A 42 -11.88 4.75 2.06
N LEU A 43 -12.22 5.60 1.13
CA LEU A 43 -12.33 7.04 1.33
C LEU A 43 -13.64 7.56 0.74
N GLU A 44 -14.33 8.38 1.51
CA GLU A 44 -15.45 9.21 1.07
C GLU A 44 -15.08 10.68 1.33
N ALA A 45 -15.13 11.49 0.29
CA ALA A 45 -14.77 12.91 0.36
C ALA A 45 -15.76 13.78 -0.42
N VAL A 46 -15.75 15.05 -0.13
CA VAL A 46 -16.50 16.07 -0.89
C VAL A 46 -15.53 16.81 -1.78
N LEU A 47 -15.91 16.92 -3.05
CA LEU A 47 -15.21 17.69 -4.06
C LEU A 47 -15.79 19.09 -4.18
N ASP A 48 -14.99 20.02 -4.68
CA ASP A 48 -15.51 21.31 -5.11
C ASP A 48 -16.40 21.11 -6.34
N GLY A 49 -17.58 21.70 -6.34
CA GLY A 49 -18.56 21.55 -7.42
C GLY A 49 -18.12 22.11 -8.77
N GLU A 50 -17.01 22.89 -8.80
CA GLU A 50 -16.41 23.42 -10.03
C GLU A 50 -15.45 22.44 -10.71
N GLN A 51 -15.08 21.31 -10.05
CA GLN A 51 -14.23 20.31 -10.70
C GLN A 51 -15.00 19.60 -11.82
N GLU A 52 -14.49 19.71 -13.03
CA GLU A 52 -15.09 19.07 -14.20
C GLU A 52 -14.92 17.55 -14.14
N GLU A 53 -15.99 16.81 -14.50
CA GLU A 53 -15.95 15.32 -14.62
C GLU A 53 -14.77 14.83 -15.48
N ASN A 54 -14.29 15.64 -16.41
CA ASN A 54 -13.18 15.33 -17.30
C ASN A 54 -11.82 15.25 -16.58
N GLU A 55 -11.60 16.03 -15.52
CA GLU A 55 -10.37 15.95 -14.71
C GLU A 55 -10.31 14.63 -13.95
N LEU A 56 -11.45 14.15 -13.50
CA LEU A 56 -11.57 12.93 -12.72
C LEU A 56 -11.44 11.65 -13.58
N GLN A 57 -11.69 11.74 -14.89
CA GLN A 57 -11.45 10.65 -15.84
C GLN A 57 -9.97 10.44 -16.14
N ASN A 58 -9.12 11.43 -15.88
CA ASN A 58 -7.67 11.38 -16.08
C ASN A 58 -6.88 11.11 -14.78
N ILE A 59 -7.54 10.67 -13.72
CA ILE A 59 -6.87 10.35 -12.46
C ILE A 59 -5.86 9.22 -12.68
N SER A 60 -4.68 9.40 -12.13
CA SER A 60 -3.66 8.35 -12.08
C SER A 60 -4.24 7.06 -11.48
N LYS A 61 -3.79 5.91 -11.97
CA LYS A 61 -4.13 4.62 -11.37
C LYS A 61 -3.58 4.45 -9.94
N THR A 62 -2.69 5.34 -9.52
CA THR A 62 -2.10 5.34 -8.18
C THR A 62 -2.48 6.60 -7.43
N MET A 63 -2.57 6.46 -6.12
CA MET A 63 -2.88 7.57 -5.22
C MET A 63 -1.96 7.57 -4.01
N THR A 64 -1.75 8.75 -3.45
CA THR A 64 -1.10 8.91 -2.15
C THR A 64 -2.02 9.73 -1.24
N LEU A 65 -2.37 9.16 -0.10
CA LEU A 65 -2.98 9.91 1.00
C LEU A 65 -1.85 10.47 1.86
N MET A 66 -1.84 11.78 1.99
CA MET A 66 -0.83 12.53 2.74
C MET A 66 -1.46 13.11 4.01
N TYR A 67 -0.64 13.31 5.02
CA TYR A 67 -1.02 14.11 6.17
C TYR A 67 0.00 15.22 6.43
N ARG A 68 -0.49 16.34 6.95
CA ARG A 68 0.30 17.49 7.29
C ARG A 68 0.35 17.66 8.81
N THR A 69 1.56 17.78 9.35
CA THR A 69 1.80 18.17 10.73
C THR A 69 2.55 19.50 10.74
N GLU A 70 2.83 20.07 11.93
CA GLU A 70 3.57 21.33 12.06
C GLU A 70 4.91 21.29 11.31
N GLY A 71 4.91 21.76 10.06
CA GLY A 71 6.10 21.92 9.22
C GLY A 71 6.47 20.72 8.33
N GLU A 72 5.78 19.59 8.43
CA GLU A 72 6.10 18.40 7.62
C GLU A 72 4.85 17.81 6.94
N THR A 73 5.06 17.30 5.75
CA THR A 73 4.06 16.52 5.01
C THR A 73 4.59 15.10 4.85
N ARG A 74 3.80 14.11 5.26
CA ARG A 74 4.20 12.69 5.21
C ARG A 74 3.14 11.83 4.54
N PRO A 75 3.53 10.79 3.81
CA PRO A 75 2.58 9.83 3.27
C PRO A 75 1.99 8.97 4.39
N LEU A 76 0.68 8.81 4.38
CA LEU A 76 -0.06 7.91 5.26
C LEU A 76 -0.38 6.59 4.56
N PHE A 77 -0.73 6.65 3.27
CA PHE A 77 -1.04 5.51 2.45
C PHE A 77 -0.64 5.80 1.00
N TYR A 78 0.02 4.82 0.36
CA TYR A 78 0.30 4.83 -1.07
C TYR A 78 -0.24 3.54 -1.68
N GLY A 79 -0.97 3.67 -2.79
CA GLY A 79 -1.58 2.49 -3.39
C GLY A 79 -2.14 2.67 -4.78
N VAL A 80 -2.75 1.59 -5.26
CA VAL A 80 -3.40 1.47 -6.56
C VAL A 80 -4.90 1.61 -6.36
N ILE A 81 -5.52 2.48 -7.14
CA ILE A 81 -6.97 2.67 -7.12
C ILE A 81 -7.63 1.44 -7.76
N ASP A 82 -8.48 0.77 -7.00
CA ASP A 82 -9.32 -0.34 -7.46
C ASP A 82 -10.64 0.18 -8.03
N LYS A 83 -11.31 1.07 -7.26
CA LYS A 83 -12.57 1.67 -7.65
C LYS A 83 -12.59 3.14 -7.32
N ILE A 84 -13.17 3.91 -8.24
CA ILE A 84 -13.47 5.32 -8.04
C ILE A 84 -14.82 5.62 -8.68
N PHE A 85 -15.68 6.30 -7.94
CA PHE A 85 -16.91 6.83 -8.52
C PHE A 85 -17.32 8.14 -7.83
N ILE A 86 -18.06 8.95 -8.57
CA ILE A 86 -18.51 10.26 -8.16
C ILE A 86 -20.02 10.26 -8.19
N ARG A 87 -20.59 10.84 -7.16
CA ARG A 87 -22.02 11.05 -7.04
C ARG A 87 -22.30 12.53 -6.89
N LYS A 88 -23.14 13.04 -7.77
CA LYS A 88 -23.67 14.42 -7.70
C LYS A 88 -25.09 14.40 -7.13
N ASP A 89 -25.32 15.19 -6.10
CA ASP A 89 -26.63 15.35 -5.46
C ASP A 89 -26.86 16.86 -5.23
N GLY A 90 -27.57 17.48 -6.16
CA GLY A 90 -27.71 18.95 -6.20
C GLY A 90 -26.37 19.64 -6.47
N GLU A 91 -25.94 20.48 -5.54
CA GLU A 91 -24.63 21.17 -5.59
C GLU A 91 -23.49 20.34 -4.96
N ASP A 92 -23.83 19.30 -4.18
CA ASP A 92 -22.85 18.45 -3.51
C ASP A 92 -22.29 17.40 -4.48
N VAL A 93 -20.96 17.36 -4.60
CA VAL A 93 -20.23 16.35 -5.35
C VAL A 93 -19.43 15.49 -4.38
N SER A 94 -19.74 14.20 -4.33
CA SER A 94 -19.10 13.24 -3.43
C SER A 94 -18.23 12.28 -4.23
N LEU A 95 -16.98 12.08 -3.76
CA LEU A 95 -16.02 11.11 -4.26
C LEU A 95 -16.02 9.89 -3.35
N TYR A 96 -16.04 8.71 -3.97
CA TYR A 96 -15.86 7.42 -3.32
C TYR A 96 -14.68 6.72 -3.97
N LEU A 97 -13.71 6.29 -3.15
CA LEU A 97 -12.47 5.69 -3.61
C LEU A 97 -12.15 4.45 -2.78
N GLU A 98 -11.87 3.34 -3.46
CA GLU A 98 -11.28 2.14 -2.90
C GLU A 98 -9.89 1.94 -3.51
N ALA A 99 -8.90 1.62 -2.67
CA ALA A 99 -7.53 1.39 -3.11
C ALA A 99 -6.89 0.25 -2.31
N TRP A 100 -5.94 -0.43 -2.95
CA TRP A 100 -5.04 -1.39 -2.33
C TRP A 100 -3.64 -0.76 -2.21
N ASP A 101 -2.89 -1.11 -1.19
CA ASP A 101 -1.51 -0.64 -1.08
C ASP A 101 -0.62 -1.15 -2.22
N ALA A 102 0.61 -0.62 -2.31
CA ALA A 102 1.53 -0.97 -3.39
C ALA A 102 1.92 -2.45 -3.40
N THR A 103 1.76 -3.17 -2.29
CA THR A 103 2.06 -4.62 -2.23
C THR A 103 1.12 -5.43 -3.10
N TYR A 104 -0.06 -4.91 -3.44
CA TYR A 104 -0.99 -5.52 -4.40
C TYR A 104 -0.36 -5.75 -5.78
N LEU A 105 0.58 -4.89 -6.19
CA LEU A 105 1.31 -5.08 -7.45
C LEU A 105 2.14 -6.36 -7.48
N MET A 106 2.52 -6.88 -6.31
CA MET A 106 3.28 -8.12 -6.17
C MET A 106 2.41 -9.38 -6.34
N ASP A 107 1.07 -9.20 -6.36
CA ASP A 107 0.10 -10.29 -6.47
C ASP A 107 -0.55 -10.37 -7.87
N THR A 108 -0.02 -9.62 -8.82
CA THR A 108 -0.61 -9.50 -10.17
C THR A 108 -0.09 -10.52 -11.17
N GLU A 109 1.08 -11.11 -10.95
CA GLU A 109 1.74 -12.00 -11.90
C GLU A 109 2.37 -13.21 -11.20
N ARG A 110 2.09 -14.43 -11.71
CA ARG A 110 2.74 -15.66 -11.25
C ARG A 110 4.09 -15.83 -11.90
N ARG A 111 5.07 -16.28 -11.11
CA ARG A 111 6.47 -16.40 -11.55
C ARG A 111 7.08 -17.74 -11.18
N ILE A 112 8.15 -18.09 -11.91
CA ILE A 112 9.02 -19.22 -11.60
C ILE A 112 10.43 -18.66 -11.43
N ARG A 113 10.99 -18.81 -10.22
CA ARG A 113 12.36 -18.44 -9.89
C ARG A 113 13.03 -19.54 -9.09
N ILE A 114 14.34 -19.68 -9.27
CA ILE A 114 15.15 -20.65 -8.52
C ILE A 114 16.33 -19.92 -7.90
N PHE A 115 16.35 -19.84 -6.59
CA PHE A 115 17.45 -19.25 -5.81
C PHE A 115 18.38 -20.38 -5.38
N GLN A 116 19.46 -20.58 -6.14
CA GLN A 116 20.37 -21.73 -5.99
C GLN A 116 21.50 -21.50 -5.00
N ASN A 117 21.81 -20.23 -4.67
CA ASN A 117 22.91 -19.91 -3.78
C ASN A 117 22.54 -20.21 -2.31
N PRO A 118 23.10 -21.27 -1.67
CA PRO A 118 22.80 -21.60 -0.29
C PRO A 118 23.37 -20.57 0.72
N GLN A 119 24.31 -19.72 0.27
CA GLN A 119 24.88 -18.65 1.10
C GLN A 119 24.04 -17.36 1.05
N MET A 120 23.03 -17.30 0.16
CA MET A 120 22.10 -16.18 0.09
C MET A 120 21.38 -16.00 1.43
N THR A 121 21.30 -14.76 1.87
CA THR A 121 20.55 -14.37 3.07
C THR A 121 19.10 -14.08 2.75
N PRO A 122 18.17 -14.09 3.72
CA PRO A 122 16.79 -13.66 3.52
C PRO A 122 16.67 -12.21 3.01
N GLU A 123 17.58 -11.33 3.43
CA GLU A 123 17.63 -9.94 3.01
C GLU A 123 18.01 -9.82 1.51
N GLU A 124 19.00 -10.59 1.07
CA GLU A 124 19.40 -10.64 -0.35
C GLU A 124 18.29 -11.22 -1.24
N LEU A 125 17.58 -12.26 -0.77
CA LEU A 125 16.43 -12.83 -1.48
C LEU A 125 15.31 -11.78 -1.62
N MET A 126 14.98 -11.09 -0.53
CA MET A 126 14.00 -10.02 -0.55
C MET A 126 14.39 -8.92 -1.53
N ALA A 127 15.65 -8.47 -1.50
CA ALA A 127 16.16 -7.44 -2.40
C ALA A 127 16.06 -7.87 -3.88
N GLU A 128 16.34 -9.15 -4.19
CA GLU A 128 16.22 -9.68 -5.55
C GLU A 128 14.77 -9.67 -6.04
N VAL A 129 13.80 -9.99 -5.20
CA VAL A 129 12.38 -9.91 -5.55
C VAL A 129 11.94 -8.45 -5.67
N MET A 130 12.33 -7.61 -4.71
CA MET A 130 11.91 -6.20 -4.62
C MET A 130 12.49 -5.31 -5.70
N CYS A 131 13.57 -5.71 -6.38
CA CYS A 131 14.12 -4.92 -7.50
C CYS A 131 13.08 -4.70 -8.63
N THR A 132 12.04 -5.52 -8.70
CA THR A 132 10.92 -5.38 -9.64
C THR A 132 9.93 -4.27 -9.22
N TYR A 133 9.98 -3.86 -7.94
CA TYR A 133 9.02 -2.94 -7.31
C TYR A 133 9.72 -1.70 -6.72
N PRO A 134 10.25 -0.78 -7.56
CA PRO A 134 11.12 0.31 -7.11
C PRO A 134 10.42 1.34 -6.20
N VAL A 135 9.09 1.30 -6.12
CA VAL A 135 8.28 2.25 -5.32
C VAL A 135 8.00 1.71 -3.91
N ALA A 136 8.27 0.43 -3.68
CA ALA A 136 8.01 -0.22 -2.40
C ALA A 136 9.27 -0.19 -1.52
N ASP A 137 9.16 0.43 -0.34
CA ASP A 137 10.17 0.37 0.71
C ASP A 137 9.84 -0.76 1.68
N TYR A 138 10.85 -1.40 2.26
CA TYR A 138 10.64 -2.50 3.18
C TYR A 138 11.64 -2.49 4.34
N LYS A 139 11.22 -3.06 5.46
CA LYS A 139 12.07 -3.36 6.61
C LYS A 139 11.94 -4.84 6.95
N LEU A 140 13.07 -5.49 7.16
CA LEU A 140 13.12 -6.89 7.58
C LEU A 140 13.68 -7.01 8.99
N ASN A 141 13.01 -7.83 9.79
CA ASN A 141 13.49 -8.23 11.12
C ASN A 141 13.78 -9.73 11.14
N VAL A 142 14.71 -10.16 10.31
CA VAL A 142 15.07 -11.56 10.12
C VAL A 142 16.54 -11.80 10.41
N PRO A 143 16.95 -13.05 10.77
CA PRO A 143 18.35 -13.36 10.98
C PRO A 143 19.19 -13.10 9.74
N LYS A 144 20.36 -12.47 9.92
CA LYS A 144 21.38 -12.26 8.87
C LYS A 144 22.23 -13.52 8.64
N MET A 145 21.57 -14.66 8.49
CA MET A 145 22.22 -15.94 8.29
C MET A 145 21.91 -16.48 6.89
N PRO A 146 22.82 -17.28 6.30
CA PRO A 146 22.52 -17.96 5.04
C PRO A 146 21.25 -18.81 5.15
N ILE A 147 20.47 -18.84 4.07
CA ILE A 147 19.25 -19.66 3.95
C ILE A 147 19.59 -21.15 4.03
N GLY A 148 20.79 -21.55 3.55
CA GLY A 148 21.33 -22.89 3.68
C GLY A 148 20.69 -23.95 2.78
N GLN A 149 19.76 -23.59 1.91
CA GLN A 149 19.04 -24.51 1.04
C GLN A 149 18.59 -23.84 -0.26
N LEU A 150 18.27 -24.66 -1.25
CA LEU A 150 17.62 -24.24 -2.48
C LEU A 150 16.22 -23.70 -2.17
N ILE A 151 15.86 -22.54 -2.73
CA ILE A 151 14.53 -21.97 -2.65
C ILE A 151 13.94 -21.88 -4.05
N ILE A 152 12.70 -22.30 -4.19
CA ILE A 152 11.96 -22.26 -5.45
C ILE A 152 10.67 -21.48 -5.23
N GLN A 153 10.42 -20.51 -6.10
CA GLN A 153 9.11 -19.94 -6.37
C GLN A 153 8.57 -20.67 -7.59
N TYR A 154 7.42 -21.33 -7.48
CA TYR A 154 6.86 -22.09 -8.58
C TYR A 154 5.38 -21.78 -8.75
N GLU A 155 5.04 -21.09 -9.85
CA GLU A 155 3.69 -20.64 -10.18
C GLU A 155 2.99 -19.89 -9.03
N GLU A 156 3.78 -19.17 -8.24
CA GLU A 156 3.33 -18.29 -7.17
C GLU A 156 3.49 -16.82 -7.59
N THR A 157 2.65 -15.94 -7.09
CA THR A 157 2.91 -14.50 -7.14
C THR A 157 4.09 -14.15 -6.23
N ASP A 158 4.66 -12.97 -6.39
CA ASP A 158 5.75 -12.53 -5.50
C ASP A 158 5.25 -12.35 -4.07
N TRP A 159 4.00 -11.92 -3.89
CA TRP A 159 3.35 -11.82 -2.59
C TRP A 159 3.14 -13.18 -1.92
N GLU A 160 2.55 -14.14 -2.63
CA GLU A 160 2.37 -15.53 -2.15
C GLU A 160 3.72 -16.15 -1.74
N PHE A 161 4.73 -16.00 -2.61
CA PHE A 161 6.07 -16.52 -2.38
C PHE A 161 6.72 -15.92 -1.14
N LEU A 162 6.72 -14.60 -1.00
CA LEU A 162 7.35 -13.93 0.14
C LEU A 162 6.63 -14.25 1.45
N ASN A 163 5.29 -14.29 1.46
CA ASN A 163 4.53 -14.72 2.63
C ASN A 163 4.91 -16.14 3.06
N ARG A 164 4.97 -17.09 2.12
CA ARG A 164 5.40 -18.47 2.39
C ARG A 164 6.85 -18.53 2.86
N PHE A 165 7.72 -17.75 2.24
CA PHE A 165 9.15 -17.74 2.59
C PHE A 165 9.38 -17.16 3.98
N PHE A 166 8.79 -16.02 4.33
CA PHE A 166 9.00 -15.35 5.61
C PHE A 166 8.21 -15.96 6.77
N ALA A 167 7.17 -16.75 6.49
CA ALA A 167 6.43 -17.50 7.50
C ALA A 167 7.35 -18.41 8.36
N ARG A 168 8.46 -18.91 7.79
CA ARG A 168 9.45 -19.73 8.52
C ARG A 168 10.19 -18.94 9.61
N TYR A 169 10.26 -17.63 9.47
CA TYR A 169 10.87 -16.71 10.43
C TYR A 169 9.85 -16.12 11.42
N LYS A 170 8.57 -16.47 11.28
CA LYS A 170 7.44 -15.90 12.02
C LYS A 170 7.31 -14.38 11.84
N GLU A 171 7.77 -13.88 10.70
CA GLU A 171 7.67 -12.49 10.29
C GLU A 171 6.58 -12.38 9.21
N PRO A 172 5.37 -11.92 9.56
CA PRO A 172 4.33 -11.65 8.59
C PRO A 172 4.67 -10.40 7.76
N LEU A 173 4.25 -10.40 6.51
CA LEU A 173 4.29 -9.21 5.67
C LEU A 173 3.11 -8.28 6.00
N TYR A 174 3.33 -6.98 5.87
CA TYR A 174 2.33 -5.93 6.07
C TYR A 174 2.37 -4.96 4.90
#